data_92575fd5850a83b209a25c7831fea619
#
_entry.id   92575fd5850a83b209a25c7831fea619
#
_cell.length_a   1.000
_cell.length_b   1.000
_cell.length_c   1.000
_cell.angle_alpha   90.00
_cell.angle_beta   90.00
_cell.angle_gamma   90.00
#
_symmetry.space_group_name_H-M   'P 1'
#
loop_
_entity.id
_entity.type
_entity.pdbx_description
1 polymer ?
#
loop_
_entity_poly.entity_id
_entity_poly.type
_entity_poly.pdbx_seq_one_letter_code
_entity_poly.pdbx_strand_id
1 'polypeptide(L)'
;MGKPSRRPGREERKLVLKEKKKARKELKKRQAKEGLKKLVKPTLPNAKSPYKTVEQEQEERQKVVEAHLKVLRTRLPRLLARLARIEDPRNPGTIKHKTTVLFLYGLLMFVLQYSSRREANREMSMPMLLENLRLLFPELETLPHHDTLNRFLSRIDAGEIEAALVAEMRSLIVNKKLRNYLVERSCLIAIDGTWKLSRDYCWSEECLERRAGEDYLYYVYVLEANLVLGNGITLPLLSEFLEYSTDATGETKQDCELKAFRRLAARLKKFFPRLPVALLLDGLYANGPAMAMCRRHNWDYMIVLKDDSLPSVWDEVHGLRQLQTGQTLGQIWGARRQHFYWVNEIEYEYKQDGRPKTTDVHIAVCEENWEDIDPKTGKIVTKTARHAWLSSKPLTHKNIARRCNQMGRFRWKIENNILKEKHQGYQYEHCFSYNWNAMKGYHYLMRLGHLFNTLAHNSIYLAAMVRERGIRGMIKFLRETLAAPWLDAGRIRDLLTRKHQLRLE
;
A
#
# COMPACT_ATOMS: atom_id res chain seq x y z
N MET A 1 -38.59 -1.50 -5.88
CA MET A 1 -38.36 -0.78 -7.16
C MET A 1 -38.01 0.67 -6.86
N GLY A 2 -36.73 1.05 -6.96
CA GLY A 2 -36.26 2.44 -6.79
C GLY A 2 -36.68 3.28 -8.00
N LYS A 3 -37.26 4.45 -7.78
CA LYS A 3 -37.58 5.40 -8.85
C LYS A 3 -36.33 5.73 -9.65
N PRO A 4 -36.34 5.68 -11.00
CA PRO A 4 -35.19 6.06 -11.81
C PRO A 4 -34.79 7.50 -11.48
N SER A 5 -33.53 7.74 -11.15
CA SER A 5 -33.03 9.09 -10.88
C SER A 5 -33.12 9.92 -12.16
N ARG A 6 -33.98 10.93 -12.18
CA ARG A 6 -34.11 11.88 -13.30
C ARG A 6 -32.76 12.59 -13.50
N ARG A 7 -32.11 12.33 -14.62
CA ARG A 7 -30.87 13.03 -14.96
C ARG A 7 -31.17 14.52 -15.15
N PRO A 8 -30.44 15.45 -14.51
CA PRO A 8 -30.69 16.88 -14.64
C PRO A 8 -30.48 17.33 -16.09
N GLY A 9 -31.35 18.20 -16.58
CA GLY A 9 -31.29 18.78 -17.93
C GLY A 9 -30.04 19.67 -18.14
N ARG A 10 -29.79 20.05 -19.38
CA ARG A 10 -28.61 20.87 -19.74
C ARG A 10 -28.61 22.22 -19.04
N GLU A 11 -29.74 22.90 -18.98
CA GLU A 11 -29.89 24.21 -18.32
C GLU A 11 -29.73 24.12 -16.80
N GLU A 12 -30.31 23.08 -16.18
CA GLU A 12 -30.14 22.81 -14.77
C GLU A 12 -28.66 22.56 -14.39
N ARG A 13 -27.92 21.82 -15.24
CA ARG A 13 -26.47 21.63 -15.07
C ARG A 13 -25.68 22.92 -15.18
N LYS A 14 -26.04 23.82 -16.12
CA LYS A 14 -25.42 25.14 -16.26
C LYS A 14 -25.62 26.00 -15.01
N LEU A 15 -26.85 26.03 -14.47
CA LEU A 15 -27.16 26.74 -13.24
C LEU A 15 -26.34 26.22 -12.06
N VAL A 16 -26.30 24.89 -11.85
CA VAL A 16 -25.47 24.27 -10.81
C VAL A 16 -23.98 24.61 -10.98
N LEU A 17 -23.45 24.65 -12.20
CA LEU A 17 -22.07 25.05 -12.47
C LEU A 17 -21.82 26.52 -12.14
N LYS A 18 -22.77 27.41 -12.42
CA LYS A 18 -22.70 28.84 -12.08
C LYS A 18 -22.67 29.03 -10.57
N GLU A 19 -23.58 28.35 -9.85
CA GLU A 19 -23.61 28.36 -8.39
C GLU A 19 -22.32 27.81 -7.78
N LYS A 20 -21.80 26.68 -8.29
CA LYS A 20 -20.50 26.13 -7.85
C LYS A 20 -19.36 27.12 -8.00
N LYS A 21 -19.30 27.90 -9.09
CA LYS A 21 -18.25 28.92 -9.29
C LYS A 21 -18.36 30.04 -8.24
N LYS A 22 -19.59 30.51 -7.96
CA LYS A 22 -19.87 31.52 -6.93
C LYS A 22 -19.52 31.00 -5.54
N ALA A 23 -20.02 29.83 -5.19
CA ALA A 23 -19.74 29.15 -3.92
C ALA A 23 -18.23 28.92 -3.68
N ARG A 24 -17.47 28.54 -4.73
CA ARG A 24 -16.01 28.39 -4.62
C ARG A 24 -15.29 29.71 -4.25
N LYS A 25 -15.69 30.82 -4.83
CA LYS A 25 -15.12 32.13 -4.51
C LYS A 25 -15.42 32.52 -3.06
N GLU A 26 -16.67 32.34 -2.66
CA GLU A 26 -17.13 32.63 -1.31
C GLU A 26 -16.47 31.74 -0.26
N LEU A 27 -16.45 30.42 -0.48
CA LEU A 27 -15.81 29.47 0.41
C LEU A 27 -14.32 29.76 0.58
N LYS A 28 -13.62 30.12 -0.51
CA LYS A 28 -12.20 30.52 -0.44
C LYS A 28 -11.97 31.76 0.40
N LYS A 29 -12.88 32.76 0.29
CA LYS A 29 -12.81 33.98 1.12
C LYS A 29 -13.03 33.66 2.61
N ARG A 30 -14.05 32.84 2.95
CA ARG A 30 -14.34 32.43 4.32
C ARG A 30 -13.16 31.65 4.91
N GLN A 31 -12.64 30.64 4.17
CA GLN A 31 -11.48 29.85 4.61
C GLN A 31 -10.22 30.70 4.83
N ALA A 32 -9.96 31.66 3.95
CA ALA A 32 -8.82 32.57 4.12
C ALA A 32 -8.95 33.47 5.36
N LYS A 33 -10.15 33.98 5.65
CA LYS A 33 -10.45 34.80 6.84
C LYS A 33 -10.20 34.05 8.15
N GLU A 34 -10.44 32.75 8.16
CA GLU A 34 -10.29 31.87 9.34
C GLU A 34 -8.96 31.12 9.38
N GLY A 35 -8.05 31.36 8.43
CA GLY A 35 -6.76 30.68 8.35
C GLY A 35 -6.85 29.20 7.92
N LEU A 36 -8.02 28.77 7.42
CA LEU A 36 -8.24 27.42 6.93
C LEU A 36 -7.58 27.24 5.55
N LYS A 37 -6.74 26.21 5.41
CA LYS A 37 -6.09 25.88 4.13
C LYS A 37 -6.59 24.53 3.65
N LYS A 38 -7.36 24.50 2.55
CA LYS A 38 -7.73 23.24 1.92
C LYS A 38 -6.47 22.49 1.49
N LEU A 39 -6.34 21.22 1.91
CA LEU A 39 -5.33 20.33 1.37
C LEU A 39 -5.62 20.14 -0.12
N VAL A 40 -4.83 20.81 -0.96
CA VAL A 40 -4.97 20.72 -2.42
C VAL A 40 -4.39 19.36 -2.83
N LYS A 41 -5.24 18.51 -3.40
CA LYS A 41 -4.73 17.32 -4.08
C LYS A 41 -3.93 17.80 -5.29
N PRO A 42 -2.67 17.39 -5.47
CA PRO A 42 -1.92 17.75 -6.66
C PRO A 42 -2.69 17.26 -7.90
N THR A 43 -2.97 18.15 -8.81
CA THR A 43 -3.55 17.85 -10.12
C THR A 43 -2.45 17.88 -11.15
N LEU A 44 -2.51 16.96 -12.12
CA LEU A 44 -1.57 16.99 -13.23
C LEU A 44 -1.74 18.30 -14.03
N PRO A 45 -0.64 18.94 -14.43
CA PRO A 45 -0.70 20.13 -15.26
C PRO A 45 -1.41 19.83 -16.59
N ASN A 46 -2.34 20.70 -16.98
CA ASN A 46 -2.91 20.68 -18.33
C ASN A 46 -2.05 21.56 -19.24
N ALA A 47 -0.90 21.04 -19.62
CA ALA A 47 0.08 21.76 -20.43
C ALA A 47 0.42 20.96 -21.71
N LYS A 48 0.81 21.66 -22.77
CA LYS A 48 1.41 21.06 -23.94
C LYS A 48 2.80 20.49 -23.58
N SER A 49 3.35 19.64 -24.44
CA SER A 49 4.73 19.17 -24.30
C SER A 49 5.70 20.35 -24.11
N PRO A 50 6.62 20.30 -23.14
CA PRO A 50 7.64 21.31 -22.97
C PRO A 50 8.75 21.24 -24.04
N TYR A 51 8.85 20.11 -24.74
CA TYR A 51 9.90 19.88 -25.75
C TYR A 51 9.53 20.55 -27.08
N LYS A 52 10.50 21.26 -27.67
CA LYS A 52 10.39 21.94 -28.94
C LYS A 52 11.13 21.21 -30.04
N THR A 53 12.13 20.37 -29.69
CA THR A 53 12.93 19.61 -30.68
C THR A 53 13.04 18.14 -30.22
N VAL A 54 13.44 17.28 -31.16
CA VAL A 54 13.67 15.84 -30.91
C VAL A 54 14.79 15.64 -29.93
N GLU A 55 15.86 16.43 -30.00
CA GLU A 55 17.05 16.34 -29.13
C GLU A 55 16.66 16.68 -27.68
N GLN A 56 15.79 17.67 -27.44
CA GLN A 56 15.27 17.99 -26.11
C GLN A 56 14.44 16.83 -25.54
N GLU A 57 13.62 16.19 -26.37
CA GLU A 57 12.87 15.02 -25.95
C GLU A 57 13.79 13.84 -25.65
N GLN A 58 14.80 13.56 -26.49
CA GLN A 58 15.78 12.52 -26.30
C GLN A 58 16.55 12.69 -24.98
N GLU A 59 17.05 13.89 -24.70
CA GLU A 59 17.76 14.17 -23.46
C GLU A 59 16.90 13.95 -22.21
N GLU A 60 15.62 14.33 -22.26
CA GLU A 60 14.70 14.11 -21.13
C GLU A 60 14.37 12.62 -20.95
N ARG A 61 14.16 11.89 -22.06
CA ARG A 61 13.95 10.44 -22.04
C ARG A 61 15.14 9.70 -21.43
N GLN A 62 16.36 10.09 -21.83
CA GLN A 62 17.61 9.59 -21.29
C GLN A 62 17.71 9.85 -19.78
N LYS A 63 17.45 11.09 -19.33
CA LYS A 63 17.46 11.48 -17.91
C LYS A 63 16.49 10.65 -17.06
N VAL A 64 15.28 10.42 -17.57
CA VAL A 64 14.27 9.63 -16.85
C VAL A 64 14.73 8.19 -16.68
N VAL A 65 15.29 7.57 -17.73
CA VAL A 65 15.81 6.19 -17.66
C VAL A 65 17.01 6.12 -16.72
N GLU A 66 17.97 7.05 -16.83
CA GLU A 66 19.11 7.12 -15.93
C GLU A 66 18.69 7.28 -14.47
N ALA A 67 17.71 8.13 -14.20
CA ALA A 67 17.18 8.34 -12.84
C ALA A 67 16.54 7.08 -12.26
N HIS A 68 15.74 6.36 -13.06
CA HIS A 68 15.19 5.05 -12.68
C HIS A 68 16.31 4.04 -12.41
N LEU A 69 17.24 3.92 -13.34
CA LEU A 69 18.33 2.98 -13.25
C LEU A 69 19.19 3.23 -12.00
N LYS A 70 19.50 4.50 -11.68
CA LYS A 70 20.21 4.87 -10.45
C LYS A 70 19.53 4.30 -9.21
N VAL A 71 18.20 4.39 -9.11
CA VAL A 71 17.48 3.84 -7.95
C VAL A 71 17.46 2.31 -7.97
N LEU A 72 17.14 1.70 -9.10
CA LEU A 72 17.08 0.24 -9.22
C LEU A 72 18.45 -0.40 -8.91
N ARG A 73 19.54 0.14 -9.43
CA ARG A 73 20.90 -0.39 -9.20
C ARG A 73 21.37 -0.29 -7.75
N THR A 74 20.76 0.54 -6.92
CA THR A 74 21.08 0.54 -5.47
C THR A 74 20.63 -0.73 -4.75
N ARG A 75 19.68 -1.50 -5.31
CA ARG A 75 19.02 -2.64 -4.67
C ARG A 75 19.10 -3.92 -5.49
N LEU A 76 18.91 -3.81 -6.80
CA LEU A 76 18.77 -4.95 -7.70
C LEU A 76 19.91 -5.98 -7.58
N PRO A 77 21.20 -5.60 -7.54
CA PRO A 77 22.28 -6.60 -7.44
C PRO A 77 22.18 -7.47 -6.19
N ARG A 78 21.85 -6.86 -5.04
CA ARG A 78 21.68 -7.59 -3.78
C ARG A 78 20.44 -8.46 -3.81
N LEU A 79 19.34 -7.94 -4.36
CA LEU A 79 18.10 -8.71 -4.51
C LEU A 79 18.32 -9.94 -5.36
N LEU A 80 18.95 -9.79 -6.54
CA LEU A 80 19.26 -10.91 -7.44
C LEU A 80 20.20 -11.93 -6.80
N ALA A 81 21.24 -11.47 -6.09
CA ALA A 81 22.15 -12.36 -5.36
C ALA A 81 21.43 -13.16 -4.25
N ARG A 82 20.37 -12.60 -3.64
CA ARG A 82 19.54 -13.30 -2.67
C ARG A 82 18.62 -14.30 -3.36
N LEU A 83 17.91 -13.88 -4.40
CA LEU A 83 17.02 -14.74 -5.17
C LEU A 83 17.75 -15.90 -5.86
N ALA A 84 19.03 -15.72 -6.20
CA ALA A 84 19.90 -16.78 -6.73
C ALA A 84 20.15 -17.95 -5.76
N ARG A 85 19.90 -17.75 -4.45
CA ARG A 85 20.07 -18.78 -3.42
C ARG A 85 18.84 -19.66 -3.26
N ILE A 86 17.73 -19.31 -3.87
CA ILE A 86 16.53 -20.14 -3.90
C ILE A 86 16.85 -21.41 -4.66
N GLU A 87 16.56 -22.55 -4.06
CA GLU A 87 16.79 -23.86 -4.66
C GLU A 87 16.06 -23.97 -6.01
N ASP A 88 16.78 -24.38 -7.03
CA ASP A 88 16.22 -24.56 -8.36
C ASP A 88 15.82 -26.04 -8.56
N PRO A 89 14.51 -26.35 -8.56
CA PRO A 89 14.03 -27.74 -8.69
C PRO A 89 14.10 -28.29 -10.12
N ARG A 90 14.65 -27.52 -11.07
CA ARG A 90 14.75 -27.95 -12.47
C ARG A 90 15.96 -28.87 -12.67
N ASN A 91 15.86 -29.77 -13.64
CA ASN A 91 17.00 -30.61 -14.02
C ASN A 91 18.13 -29.75 -14.58
N PRO A 92 19.34 -29.74 -13.96
CA PRO A 92 20.48 -28.93 -14.40
C PRO A 92 20.83 -29.05 -15.87
N GLY A 93 20.72 -30.24 -16.47
CA GLY A 93 21.01 -30.51 -17.89
C GLY A 93 20.05 -29.84 -18.88
N THR A 94 18.89 -29.35 -18.42
CA THR A 94 17.86 -28.74 -19.28
C THR A 94 17.64 -27.25 -19.00
N ILE A 95 18.42 -26.66 -18.09
CA ILE A 95 18.28 -25.25 -17.72
C ILE A 95 18.81 -24.35 -18.85
N LYS A 96 17.89 -23.66 -19.55
CA LYS A 96 18.23 -22.64 -20.57
C LYS A 96 18.35 -21.23 -19.98
N HIS A 97 17.65 -20.96 -18.87
CA HIS A 97 17.61 -19.65 -18.24
C HIS A 97 17.97 -19.78 -16.77
N LYS A 98 18.95 -19.02 -16.32
CA LYS A 98 19.36 -18.95 -14.89
C LYS A 98 18.17 -18.49 -14.02
N THR A 99 18.13 -18.90 -12.77
CA THR A 99 17.13 -18.50 -11.78
C THR A 99 17.05 -16.97 -11.66
N THR A 100 18.18 -16.29 -11.64
CA THR A 100 18.28 -14.82 -11.63
C THR A 100 17.59 -14.16 -12.81
N VAL A 101 17.73 -14.75 -14.01
CA VAL A 101 17.07 -14.27 -15.24
C VAL A 101 15.56 -14.39 -15.14
N LEU A 102 15.06 -15.52 -14.60
CA LEU A 102 13.60 -15.71 -14.39
C LEU A 102 13.03 -14.69 -13.42
N PHE A 103 13.70 -14.48 -12.29
CA PHE A 103 13.28 -13.49 -11.30
C PHE A 103 13.36 -12.05 -11.82
N LEU A 104 14.43 -11.72 -12.56
CA LEU A 104 14.55 -10.40 -13.16
C LEU A 104 13.44 -10.15 -14.20
N TYR A 105 13.17 -11.13 -15.06
CA TYR A 105 12.05 -11.06 -16.00
C TYR A 105 10.72 -10.84 -15.30
N GLY A 106 10.43 -11.63 -14.24
CA GLY A 106 9.21 -11.49 -13.45
C GLY A 106 9.12 -10.14 -12.71
N LEU A 107 10.24 -9.62 -12.19
CA LEU A 107 10.30 -8.31 -11.56
C LEU A 107 10.04 -7.19 -12.58
N LEU A 108 10.69 -7.23 -13.75
CA LEU A 108 10.53 -6.24 -14.82
C LEU A 108 9.09 -6.21 -15.36
N MET A 109 8.40 -7.36 -15.40
CA MET A 109 6.98 -7.41 -15.75
C MET A 109 6.15 -6.47 -14.88
N PHE A 110 6.41 -6.40 -13.57
CA PHE A 110 5.68 -5.54 -12.64
C PHE A 110 6.26 -4.13 -12.51
N VAL A 111 7.56 -3.95 -12.67
CA VAL A 111 8.19 -2.62 -12.72
C VAL A 111 7.68 -1.84 -13.92
N LEU A 112 7.56 -2.48 -15.08
CA LEU A 112 7.02 -1.89 -16.32
C LEU A 112 5.48 -1.96 -16.38
N GLN A 113 4.82 -2.54 -15.36
CA GLN A 113 3.37 -2.60 -15.23
C GLN A 113 2.65 -3.23 -16.44
N TYR A 114 3.15 -4.37 -16.91
CA TYR A 114 2.41 -5.16 -17.90
C TYR A 114 1.18 -5.81 -17.27
N SER A 115 0.07 -5.83 -18.01
CA SER A 115 -1.23 -6.26 -17.51
C SER A 115 -1.37 -7.78 -17.38
N SER A 116 -0.53 -8.53 -18.08
CA SER A 116 -0.56 -10.00 -18.09
C SER A 116 0.79 -10.60 -18.49
N ARG A 117 0.97 -11.88 -18.20
CA ARG A 117 2.12 -12.66 -18.66
C ARG A 117 2.29 -12.62 -20.19
N ARG A 118 1.16 -12.68 -20.91
CA ARG A 118 1.16 -12.67 -22.39
C ARG A 118 1.59 -11.30 -22.93
N GLU A 119 1.10 -10.21 -22.34
CA GLU A 119 1.55 -8.87 -22.72
C GLU A 119 3.05 -8.72 -22.44
N ALA A 120 3.52 -9.06 -21.25
CA ALA A 120 4.95 -8.99 -20.92
C ALA A 120 5.81 -9.78 -21.91
N ASN A 121 5.40 -11.01 -22.25
CA ASN A 121 6.12 -11.84 -23.21
C ASN A 121 6.17 -11.21 -24.60
N ARG A 122 5.04 -10.69 -25.09
CA ARG A 122 4.95 -10.04 -26.41
C ARG A 122 5.79 -8.78 -26.47
N GLU A 123 5.62 -7.88 -25.50
CA GLU A 123 6.27 -6.57 -25.51
C GLU A 123 7.79 -6.70 -25.26
N MET A 124 8.21 -7.45 -24.25
CA MET A 124 9.64 -7.62 -23.91
C MET A 124 10.43 -8.39 -24.98
N SER A 125 9.76 -9.10 -25.87
CA SER A 125 10.41 -9.77 -27.02
C SER A 125 10.61 -8.89 -28.24
N MET A 126 10.07 -7.65 -28.24
CA MET A 126 10.34 -6.70 -29.33
C MET A 126 11.84 -6.35 -29.36
N PRO A 127 12.50 -6.43 -30.54
CA PRO A 127 13.98 -6.33 -30.62
C PRO A 127 14.54 -5.09 -29.93
N MET A 128 14.03 -3.90 -30.22
CA MET A 128 14.53 -2.65 -29.64
C MET A 128 14.35 -2.62 -28.11
N LEU A 129 13.17 -3.04 -27.61
CA LEU A 129 12.93 -3.09 -26.17
C LEU A 129 13.88 -4.10 -25.50
N LEU A 130 14.10 -5.27 -26.10
CA LEU A 130 15.00 -6.30 -25.57
C LEU A 130 16.45 -5.81 -25.54
N GLU A 131 16.93 -5.13 -26.59
CA GLU A 131 18.27 -4.53 -26.62
C GLU A 131 18.42 -3.47 -25.51
N ASN A 132 17.46 -2.57 -25.35
CA ASN A 132 17.46 -1.58 -24.29
C ASN A 132 17.39 -2.23 -22.89
N LEU A 133 16.58 -3.27 -22.71
CA LEU A 133 16.52 -3.99 -21.43
C LEU A 133 17.87 -4.66 -21.10
N ARG A 134 18.54 -5.27 -22.08
CA ARG A 134 19.87 -5.86 -21.89
C ARG A 134 20.95 -4.81 -21.61
N LEU A 135 20.85 -3.65 -22.24
CA LEU A 135 21.72 -2.51 -21.95
C LEU A 135 21.58 -2.04 -20.49
N LEU A 136 20.33 -1.94 -19.98
CA LEU A 136 20.04 -1.49 -18.62
C LEU A 136 20.29 -2.57 -17.56
N PHE A 137 20.03 -3.82 -17.91
CA PHE A 137 20.10 -4.99 -17.04
C PHE A 137 20.93 -6.09 -17.70
N PRO A 138 22.29 -6.00 -17.63
CA PRO A 138 23.17 -7.01 -18.23
C PRO A 138 22.91 -8.42 -17.70
N GLU A 139 22.30 -8.53 -16.51
CA GLU A 139 21.89 -9.82 -15.91
C GLU A 139 20.77 -10.51 -16.71
N LEU A 140 20.08 -9.81 -17.62
CA LEU A 140 19.08 -10.37 -18.54
C LEU A 140 19.74 -10.99 -19.77
N GLU A 141 20.62 -11.98 -19.54
CA GLU A 141 21.41 -12.65 -20.58
C GLU A 141 20.52 -13.27 -21.67
N THR A 142 19.37 -13.82 -21.25
CA THR A 142 18.42 -14.49 -22.11
C THR A 142 17.00 -14.01 -21.79
N LEU A 143 16.08 -14.09 -22.76
CA LEU A 143 14.66 -13.78 -22.53
C LEU A 143 13.87 -15.08 -22.36
N PRO A 144 13.34 -15.38 -21.15
CA PRO A 144 12.52 -16.57 -20.95
C PRO A 144 11.10 -16.37 -21.50
N HIS A 145 10.47 -17.44 -21.94
CA HIS A 145 9.04 -17.45 -22.18
C HIS A 145 8.28 -17.35 -20.86
N HIS A 146 7.14 -16.68 -20.84
CA HIS A 146 6.34 -16.47 -19.62
C HIS A 146 5.92 -17.75 -18.90
N ASP A 147 5.71 -18.86 -19.64
CA ASP A 147 5.38 -20.16 -19.05
C ASP A 147 6.56 -20.82 -18.35
N THR A 148 7.80 -20.48 -18.75
CA THR A 148 8.99 -20.96 -18.04
C THR A 148 9.04 -20.39 -16.63
N LEU A 149 8.76 -19.09 -16.47
CA LEU A 149 8.62 -18.48 -15.15
C LEU A 149 7.46 -19.13 -14.36
N ASN A 150 6.31 -19.34 -14.99
CA ASN A 150 5.16 -19.93 -14.31
C ASN A 150 5.45 -21.35 -13.79
N ARG A 151 6.05 -22.21 -14.63
CA ARG A 151 6.46 -23.57 -14.23
C ARG A 151 7.53 -23.58 -13.15
N PHE A 152 8.43 -22.60 -13.18
CA PHE A 152 9.42 -22.43 -12.13
C PHE A 152 8.77 -22.03 -10.80
N LEU A 153 7.94 -20.98 -10.80
CA LEU A 153 7.23 -20.52 -9.61
C LEU A 153 6.29 -21.56 -9.00
N SER A 154 5.77 -22.51 -9.80
CA SER A 154 4.92 -23.59 -9.27
C SER A 154 5.67 -24.63 -8.44
N ARG A 155 7.00 -24.66 -8.48
CA ARG A 155 7.83 -25.70 -7.87
C ARG A 155 8.75 -25.21 -6.76
N ILE A 156 9.04 -23.90 -6.70
CA ILE A 156 9.89 -23.31 -5.65
C ILE A 156 9.06 -22.97 -4.41
N ASP A 157 9.71 -22.76 -3.27
CA ASP A 157 9.05 -22.11 -2.13
C ASP A 157 8.83 -20.61 -2.42
N ALA A 158 7.59 -20.23 -2.69
CA ALA A 158 7.24 -18.83 -2.94
C ALA A 158 7.53 -17.92 -1.74
N GLY A 159 7.57 -18.45 -0.52
CA GLY A 159 7.92 -17.70 0.70
C GLY A 159 9.34 -17.14 0.68
N GLU A 160 10.26 -17.75 -0.06
CA GLU A 160 11.63 -17.25 -0.24
C GLU A 160 11.66 -15.92 -1.03
N ILE A 161 10.71 -15.72 -1.96
CA ILE A 161 10.58 -14.43 -2.68
C ILE A 161 10.11 -13.34 -1.70
N GLU A 162 9.16 -13.66 -0.82
CA GLU A 162 8.73 -12.74 0.22
C GLU A 162 9.87 -12.45 1.22
N ALA A 163 10.63 -13.48 1.61
CA ALA A 163 11.81 -13.30 2.45
C ALA A 163 12.85 -12.34 1.82
N ALA A 164 12.96 -12.35 0.49
CA ALA A 164 13.79 -11.38 -0.23
C ALA A 164 13.21 -9.95 -0.16
N LEU A 165 11.89 -9.78 -0.28
CA LEU A 165 11.20 -8.49 -0.08
C LEU A 165 11.46 -7.95 1.35
N VAL A 166 11.26 -8.78 2.36
CA VAL A 166 11.49 -8.43 3.77
C VAL A 166 12.95 -8.03 4.01
N ALA A 167 13.90 -8.72 3.39
CA ALA A 167 15.30 -8.40 3.51
C ALA A 167 15.65 -7.03 2.89
N GLU A 168 15.03 -6.65 1.77
CA GLU A 168 15.16 -5.32 1.20
C GLU A 168 14.59 -4.25 2.15
N MET A 169 13.42 -4.49 2.73
CA MET A 169 12.81 -3.61 3.73
C MET A 169 13.70 -3.47 4.98
N ARG A 170 14.21 -4.60 5.50
CA ARG A 170 15.15 -4.62 6.62
C ARG A 170 16.40 -3.80 6.32
N SER A 171 16.95 -3.92 5.11
CA SER A 171 18.11 -3.13 4.68
C SER A 171 17.81 -1.62 4.67
N LEU A 172 16.63 -1.19 4.22
CA LEU A 172 16.23 0.23 4.25
C LEU A 172 16.16 0.75 5.68
N ILE A 173 15.59 -0.04 6.61
CA ILE A 173 15.44 0.31 8.02
C ILE A 173 16.82 0.38 8.72
N VAL A 174 17.64 -0.67 8.60
CA VAL A 174 18.96 -0.77 9.25
C VAL A 174 19.91 0.33 8.76
N ASN A 175 19.89 0.62 7.46
CA ASN A 175 20.70 1.70 6.87
C ASN A 175 20.10 3.10 7.12
N LYS A 176 19.15 3.23 8.04
CA LYS A 176 18.53 4.48 8.49
C LYS A 176 17.91 5.34 7.36
N LYS A 177 17.62 4.73 6.17
CA LYS A 177 17.02 5.45 5.04
C LYS A 177 15.61 5.95 5.33
N LEU A 178 14.93 5.34 6.30
CA LEU A 178 13.55 5.67 6.70
C LEU A 178 13.47 6.43 8.03
N ARG A 179 14.61 6.75 8.68
CA ARG A 179 14.64 7.35 10.03
C ARG A 179 13.86 8.66 10.15
N ASN A 180 13.97 9.53 9.13
CA ASN A 180 13.32 10.85 9.14
C ASN A 180 11.80 10.77 8.99
N TYR A 181 11.26 9.61 8.66
CA TYR A 181 9.84 9.37 8.42
C TYR A 181 9.15 8.60 9.55
N LEU A 182 9.86 8.33 10.64
CA LEU A 182 9.28 7.69 11.83
C LEU A 182 8.31 8.64 12.53
N VAL A 183 7.22 8.12 13.04
CA VAL A 183 6.27 8.85 13.87
C VAL A 183 6.42 8.37 15.31
N GLU A 184 6.64 9.29 16.25
CA GLU A 184 6.90 8.96 17.67
C GLU A 184 8.02 7.90 17.84
N ARG A 185 9.04 7.97 16.99
CA ARG A 185 10.17 7.01 16.91
C ARG A 185 9.76 5.57 16.55
N SER A 186 8.53 5.35 16.11
CA SER A 186 8.00 4.04 15.72
C SER A 186 7.84 3.93 14.21
N CYS A 187 8.02 2.72 13.70
CA CYS A 187 7.62 2.31 12.37
C CYS A 187 6.12 2.02 12.38
N LEU A 188 5.35 2.79 11.62
CA LEU A 188 3.92 2.56 11.48
C LEU A 188 3.69 1.39 10.52
N ILE A 189 2.98 0.35 10.97
CA ILE A 189 2.61 -0.78 10.13
C ILE A 189 1.09 -0.87 10.11
N ALA A 190 0.52 -0.57 8.95
CA ALA A 190 -0.91 -0.75 8.72
C ALA A 190 -1.18 -2.16 8.22
N ILE A 191 -2.23 -2.79 8.74
CA ILE A 191 -2.67 -4.13 8.37
C ILE A 191 -4.12 -4.06 7.92
N ASP A 192 -4.42 -4.68 6.78
CA ASP A 192 -5.77 -4.72 6.21
C ASP A 192 -5.93 -5.92 5.29
N GLY A 193 -7.13 -6.51 5.27
CA GLY A 193 -7.45 -7.65 4.45
C GLY A 193 -8.04 -7.24 3.10
N THR A 194 -7.77 -8.02 2.05
CA THR A 194 -8.32 -7.72 0.73
C THR A 194 -8.53 -8.97 -0.11
N TRP A 195 -9.56 -8.91 -0.95
CA TRP A 195 -9.80 -9.91 -1.98
C TRP A 195 -8.77 -9.77 -3.10
N LYS A 196 -8.22 -10.93 -3.51
CA LYS A 196 -7.27 -11.00 -4.61
C LYS A 196 -7.90 -11.54 -5.88
N LEU A 197 -8.66 -12.61 -5.78
CA LEU A 197 -9.26 -13.33 -6.90
C LEU A 197 -10.54 -14.00 -6.45
N SER A 198 -11.55 -14.06 -7.30
CA SER A 198 -12.77 -14.83 -7.06
C SER A 198 -13.26 -15.50 -8.34
N ARG A 199 -13.90 -16.67 -8.20
CA ARG A 199 -14.51 -17.47 -9.27
C ARG A 199 -15.77 -18.17 -8.76
N ASP A 200 -16.59 -18.56 -9.67
CA ASP A 200 -17.78 -19.40 -9.47
C ASP A 200 -17.47 -20.92 -9.44
N TYR A 201 -16.20 -21.29 -9.57
CA TYR A 201 -15.71 -22.67 -9.46
C TYR A 201 -14.45 -22.73 -8.59
N CYS A 202 -14.28 -23.87 -7.91
CA CYS A 202 -13.08 -24.18 -7.13
C CYS A 202 -11.94 -24.57 -8.08
N TRP A 203 -10.83 -23.80 -8.06
CA TRP A 203 -9.66 -24.09 -8.90
C TRP A 203 -8.45 -24.59 -8.09
N SER A 204 -8.52 -24.58 -6.76
CA SER A 204 -7.48 -25.04 -5.85
C SER A 204 -8.08 -25.38 -4.49
N GLU A 205 -7.55 -26.38 -3.82
CA GLU A 205 -8.04 -26.86 -2.52
C GLU A 205 -7.92 -25.81 -1.40
N GLU A 206 -6.97 -24.88 -1.55
CA GLU A 206 -6.75 -23.81 -0.60
C GLU A 206 -7.73 -22.64 -0.71
N CYS A 207 -8.57 -22.60 -1.78
CA CYS A 207 -9.53 -21.54 -1.97
C CYS A 207 -10.50 -21.46 -0.79
N LEU A 208 -10.74 -20.26 -0.30
CA LEU A 208 -11.84 -19.99 0.60
C LEU A 208 -13.15 -20.01 -0.18
N GLU A 209 -14.25 -20.34 0.49
CA GLU A 209 -15.58 -20.36 -0.11
C GLU A 209 -16.59 -19.55 0.71
N ARG A 210 -17.59 -19.04 0.05
CA ARG A 210 -18.76 -18.44 0.69
C ARG A 210 -19.99 -18.69 -0.15
N ARG A 211 -21.13 -18.85 0.51
CA ARG A 211 -22.42 -18.94 -0.16
C ARG A 211 -22.80 -17.60 -0.80
N ALA A 212 -23.23 -17.63 -2.06
CA ALA A 212 -23.68 -16.49 -2.85
C ALA A 212 -25.04 -16.82 -3.49
N GLY A 213 -26.13 -16.63 -2.74
CA GLY A 213 -27.46 -17.11 -3.13
C GLY A 213 -27.57 -18.63 -3.03
N GLU A 214 -27.86 -19.29 -4.16
CA GLU A 214 -27.90 -20.76 -4.29
C GLU A 214 -26.55 -21.37 -4.62
N ASP A 215 -25.59 -20.56 -5.14
CA ASP A 215 -24.27 -20.96 -5.58
C ASP A 215 -23.18 -20.69 -4.53
N TYR A 216 -21.97 -21.18 -4.82
CA TYR A 216 -20.76 -20.89 -4.05
C TYR A 216 -19.83 -19.97 -4.84
N LEU A 217 -19.20 -19.02 -4.13
CA LEU A 217 -18.13 -18.20 -4.64
C LEU A 217 -16.83 -18.63 -3.98
N TYR A 218 -15.87 -19.07 -4.80
CA TYR A 218 -14.51 -19.41 -4.35
C TYR A 218 -13.60 -18.19 -4.48
N TYR A 219 -12.76 -17.94 -3.48
CA TYR A 219 -11.96 -16.72 -3.48
C TYR A 219 -10.63 -16.87 -2.76
N VAL A 220 -9.72 -15.99 -3.08
CA VAL A 220 -8.45 -15.78 -2.38
C VAL A 220 -8.54 -14.49 -1.59
N TYR A 221 -8.25 -14.56 -0.31
CA TYR A 221 -8.17 -13.42 0.59
C TYR A 221 -6.76 -13.30 1.16
N VAL A 222 -6.22 -12.09 1.18
CA VAL A 222 -4.86 -11.83 1.64
C VAL A 222 -4.88 -10.72 2.69
N LEU A 223 -4.27 -10.98 3.83
CA LEU A 223 -4.02 -9.97 4.85
C LEU A 223 -2.66 -9.32 4.56
N GLU A 224 -2.69 -8.04 4.23
CA GLU A 224 -1.52 -7.27 3.85
C GLU A 224 -0.98 -6.44 5.01
N ALA A 225 0.33 -6.44 5.20
CA ALA A 225 1.02 -5.51 6.07
C ALA A 225 1.90 -4.57 5.25
N ASN A 226 1.72 -3.27 5.47
CA ASN A 226 2.50 -2.23 4.79
C ASN A 226 3.13 -1.28 5.80
N LEU A 227 4.39 -0.92 5.57
CA LEU A 227 5.05 0.15 6.31
C LEU A 227 4.57 1.50 5.80
N VAL A 228 4.02 2.33 6.69
CA VAL A 228 3.54 3.67 6.38
C VAL A 228 4.52 4.70 6.94
N LEU A 229 5.05 5.55 6.07
CA LEU A 229 5.98 6.61 6.45
C LEU A 229 5.24 7.88 6.89
N GLY A 230 5.86 8.69 7.73
CA GLY A 230 5.27 9.92 8.27
C GLY A 230 4.88 10.95 7.20
N ASN A 231 5.45 10.89 6.00
CA ASN A 231 5.05 11.68 4.83
C ASN A 231 3.91 11.03 4.02
N GLY A 232 3.42 9.85 4.44
CA GLY A 232 2.31 9.13 3.80
C GLY A 232 2.71 8.19 2.68
N ILE A 233 3.99 8.00 2.39
CA ILE A 233 4.48 6.95 1.49
C ILE A 233 4.21 5.60 2.16
N THR A 234 3.76 4.62 1.37
CA THR A 234 3.45 3.28 1.85
C THR A 234 4.29 2.26 1.09
N LEU A 235 4.98 1.39 1.83
CA LEU A 235 5.88 0.37 1.29
C LEU A 235 5.35 -1.02 1.64
N PRO A 236 5.28 -1.96 0.67
CA PRO A 236 4.92 -3.36 0.92
C PRO A 236 5.86 -4.01 1.93
N LEU A 237 5.32 -4.83 2.85
CA LEU A 237 6.14 -5.47 3.87
C LEU A 237 5.94 -6.99 3.94
N LEU A 238 4.75 -7.45 4.26
CA LEU A 238 4.38 -8.87 4.40
C LEU A 238 2.98 -9.11 3.86
N SER A 239 2.71 -10.33 3.42
CA SER A 239 1.38 -10.79 3.03
C SER A 239 1.09 -12.13 3.69
N GLU A 240 -0.11 -12.33 4.20
CA GLU A 240 -0.57 -13.59 4.77
C GLU A 240 -1.80 -14.06 3.99
N PHE A 241 -1.66 -15.16 3.28
CA PHE A 241 -2.78 -15.77 2.57
C PHE A 241 -3.67 -16.53 3.54
N LEU A 242 -4.98 -16.34 3.43
CA LEU A 242 -5.95 -17.16 4.11
C LEU A 242 -6.23 -18.37 3.23
N GLU A 243 -6.15 -19.56 3.81
CA GLU A 243 -6.22 -20.82 3.09
C GLU A 243 -7.24 -21.75 3.75
N TYR A 244 -7.96 -22.50 2.94
CA TYR A 244 -8.73 -23.64 3.42
C TYR A 244 -7.75 -24.75 3.76
N SER A 245 -7.77 -25.26 4.97
CA SER A 245 -6.80 -26.26 5.41
C SER A 245 -7.42 -27.30 6.34
N THR A 246 -6.85 -28.49 6.33
CA THR A 246 -7.18 -29.54 7.29
C THR A 246 -6.35 -29.32 8.55
N ASP A 247 -6.97 -29.29 9.72
CA ASP A 247 -6.26 -29.14 10.99
C ASP A 247 -5.63 -30.47 11.46
N ALA A 248 -4.90 -30.43 12.60
CA ALA A 248 -4.23 -31.59 13.17
C ALA A 248 -5.20 -32.73 13.60
N THR A 249 -6.50 -32.44 13.70
CA THR A 249 -7.54 -33.43 14.01
C THR A 249 -8.17 -34.06 12.78
N GLY A 250 -7.73 -33.67 11.58
CA GLY A 250 -8.29 -34.12 10.31
C GLY A 250 -9.56 -33.35 9.90
N GLU A 251 -10.00 -32.34 10.67
CA GLU A 251 -11.11 -31.48 10.30
C GLU A 251 -10.66 -30.38 9.33
N THR A 252 -11.34 -30.28 8.19
CA THR A 252 -11.11 -29.22 7.22
C THR A 252 -11.86 -27.96 7.65
N LYS A 253 -11.14 -26.86 7.84
CA LYS A 253 -11.71 -25.58 8.29
C LYS A 253 -11.23 -24.42 7.44
N GLN A 254 -12.17 -23.52 7.14
CA GLN A 254 -11.86 -22.27 6.50
C GLN A 254 -11.14 -21.34 7.48
N ASP A 255 -10.08 -20.69 7.00
CA ASP A 255 -9.31 -19.73 7.78
C ASP A 255 -10.07 -18.40 7.97
N CYS A 256 -9.65 -17.60 8.95
CA CYS A 256 -10.24 -16.30 9.21
C CYS A 256 -9.15 -15.23 9.45
N GLU A 257 -9.53 -13.99 9.23
CA GLU A 257 -8.63 -12.85 9.31
C GLU A 257 -7.93 -12.71 10.68
N LEU A 258 -8.61 -13.01 11.78
CA LEU A 258 -8.01 -12.94 13.12
C LEU A 258 -6.95 -14.04 13.34
N LYS A 259 -7.13 -15.23 12.76
CA LYS A 259 -6.10 -16.28 12.80
C LYS A 259 -4.90 -15.89 11.91
N ALA A 260 -5.16 -15.41 10.71
CA ALA A 260 -4.14 -14.91 9.79
C ALA A 260 -3.34 -13.76 10.43
N PHE A 261 -4.00 -12.85 11.14
CA PHE A 261 -3.35 -11.76 11.87
C PHE A 261 -2.35 -12.26 12.92
N ARG A 262 -2.69 -13.32 13.66
CA ARG A 262 -1.77 -13.92 14.64
C ARG A 262 -0.51 -14.48 13.97
N ARG A 263 -0.66 -15.17 12.82
CA ARG A 263 0.47 -15.70 12.05
C ARG A 263 1.32 -14.57 11.46
N LEU A 264 0.68 -13.57 10.86
CA LEU A 264 1.34 -12.39 10.31
C LEU A 264 2.15 -11.65 11.39
N ALA A 265 1.57 -11.43 12.57
CA ALA A 265 2.24 -10.78 13.70
C ALA A 265 3.45 -11.59 14.21
N ALA A 266 3.32 -12.92 14.31
CA ALA A 266 4.44 -13.80 14.68
C ALA A 266 5.58 -13.70 13.66
N ARG A 267 5.27 -13.71 12.36
CA ARG A 267 6.24 -13.54 11.26
C ARG A 267 6.89 -12.14 11.31
N LEU A 268 6.10 -11.10 11.53
CA LEU A 268 6.60 -9.74 11.68
C LEU A 268 7.60 -9.64 12.85
N LYS A 269 7.27 -10.22 14.00
CA LYS A 269 8.18 -10.26 15.17
C LYS A 269 9.45 -11.06 14.89
N LYS A 270 9.34 -12.19 14.20
CA LYS A 270 10.50 -13.00 13.79
C LYS A 270 11.44 -12.23 12.87
N PHE A 271 10.93 -11.53 11.87
CA PHE A 271 11.74 -10.77 10.92
C PHE A 271 12.31 -9.47 11.51
N PHE A 272 11.58 -8.84 12.46
CA PHE A 272 11.94 -7.56 13.04
C PHE A 272 11.88 -7.58 14.57
N PRO A 273 12.71 -8.39 15.26
CA PRO A 273 12.58 -8.67 16.71
C PRO A 273 12.74 -7.43 17.59
N ARG A 274 13.49 -6.43 17.15
CA ARG A 274 13.82 -5.20 17.91
C ARG A 274 13.26 -3.92 17.30
N LEU A 275 12.46 -4.02 16.24
CA LEU A 275 11.90 -2.83 15.60
C LEU A 275 10.82 -2.22 16.51
N PRO A 276 10.90 -0.91 16.80
CA PRO A 276 9.79 -0.21 17.44
C PRO A 276 8.64 -0.08 16.45
N VAL A 277 7.56 -0.80 16.70
CA VAL A 277 6.38 -0.89 15.82
C VAL A 277 5.20 -0.21 16.47
N ALA A 278 4.42 0.51 15.67
CA ALA A 278 3.05 0.89 16.00
C ALA A 278 2.11 0.33 14.94
N LEU A 279 1.22 -0.57 15.34
CA LEU A 279 0.22 -1.15 14.46
C LEU A 279 -0.97 -0.21 14.26
N LEU A 280 -1.39 -0.07 13.02
CA LEU A 280 -2.56 0.71 12.61
C LEU A 280 -3.63 -0.27 12.11
N LEU A 281 -4.67 -0.46 12.89
CA LEU A 281 -5.64 -1.53 12.70
C LEU A 281 -7.07 -0.99 12.56
N ASP A 282 -7.91 -1.74 11.86
CA ASP A 282 -9.33 -1.42 11.77
C ASP A 282 -10.13 -1.89 12.99
N GLY A 283 -11.46 -1.67 13.01
CA GLY A 283 -12.31 -2.01 14.11
C GLY A 283 -12.50 -3.52 14.36
N LEU A 284 -12.11 -4.40 13.43
CA LEU A 284 -12.12 -5.85 13.66
C LEU A 284 -11.16 -6.26 14.77
N TYR A 285 -10.06 -5.52 14.90
CA TYR A 285 -9.00 -5.77 15.89
C TYR A 285 -9.21 -5.05 17.21
N ALA A 286 -10.34 -4.35 17.40
CA ALA A 286 -10.74 -3.75 18.67
C ALA A 286 -11.20 -4.85 19.64
N ASN A 287 -10.26 -5.69 20.10
CA ASN A 287 -10.53 -6.80 21.00
C ASN A 287 -9.32 -7.10 21.90
N GLY A 288 -9.58 -7.68 23.06
CA GLY A 288 -8.58 -7.98 24.08
C GLY A 288 -7.40 -8.82 23.59
N PRO A 289 -7.63 -9.96 22.89
CA PRO A 289 -6.56 -10.79 22.35
C PRO A 289 -5.59 -10.06 21.42
N ALA A 290 -6.08 -9.16 20.54
CA ALA A 290 -5.23 -8.36 19.65
C ALA A 290 -4.37 -7.36 20.45
N MET A 291 -4.97 -6.66 21.41
CA MET A 291 -4.27 -5.72 22.30
C MET A 291 -3.22 -6.43 23.16
N ALA A 292 -3.57 -7.60 23.74
CA ALA A 292 -2.64 -8.42 24.53
C ALA A 292 -1.44 -8.91 23.69
N MET A 293 -1.66 -9.25 22.42
CA MET A 293 -0.59 -9.62 21.51
C MET A 293 0.36 -8.45 21.25
N CYS A 294 -0.17 -7.24 20.99
CA CYS A 294 0.65 -6.04 20.82
C CYS A 294 1.53 -5.79 22.07
N ARG A 295 0.96 -5.88 23.27
CA ARG A 295 1.73 -5.74 24.52
C ARG A 295 2.83 -6.78 24.65
N ARG A 296 2.53 -8.06 24.40
CA ARG A 296 3.52 -9.15 24.46
C ARG A 296 4.70 -8.89 23.55
N HIS A 297 4.47 -8.27 22.39
CA HIS A 297 5.52 -7.92 21.45
C HIS A 297 6.19 -6.58 21.73
N ASN A 298 5.74 -5.84 22.72
CA ASN A 298 6.14 -4.45 23.00
C ASN A 298 5.90 -3.53 21.80
N TRP A 299 4.72 -3.63 21.21
CA TRP A 299 4.26 -2.81 20.09
C TRP A 299 3.20 -1.82 20.53
N ASP A 300 3.31 -0.60 20.01
CA ASP A 300 2.23 0.37 20.08
C ASP A 300 1.10 0.02 19.11
N TYR A 301 -0.08 0.58 19.35
CA TYR A 301 -1.18 0.50 18.40
C TYR A 301 -2.07 1.74 18.41
N MET A 302 -2.75 1.96 17.29
CA MET A 302 -3.95 2.77 17.13
C MET A 302 -4.97 1.90 16.39
N ILE A 303 -6.06 1.54 17.07
CA ILE A 303 -7.12 0.69 16.51
C ILE A 303 -8.37 1.54 16.35
N VAL A 304 -9.02 1.49 15.19
CA VAL A 304 -10.31 2.19 15.00
C VAL A 304 -11.33 1.62 15.97
N LEU A 305 -12.01 2.48 16.71
CA LEU A 305 -13.11 2.12 17.58
C LEU A 305 -14.43 2.56 16.93
N LYS A 306 -15.28 1.61 16.57
CA LYS A 306 -16.60 1.86 16.04
C LYS A 306 -17.60 2.14 17.17
N ASP A 307 -18.67 2.86 16.85
CA ASP A 307 -19.68 3.23 17.86
C ASP A 307 -20.44 2.01 18.43
N ASP A 308 -20.52 0.93 17.66
CA ASP A 308 -21.15 -0.35 18.04
C ASP A 308 -20.18 -1.37 18.66
N SER A 309 -18.90 -1.03 18.78
CA SER A 309 -17.87 -1.91 19.34
C SER A 309 -17.56 -1.54 20.78
N LEU A 310 -17.32 -2.54 21.62
CA LEU A 310 -16.94 -2.40 23.05
C LEU A 310 -17.91 -1.49 23.84
N PRO A 311 -19.20 -1.87 23.99
CA PRO A 311 -20.20 -1.03 24.66
C PRO A 311 -19.77 -0.57 26.05
N SER A 312 -19.23 -1.47 26.88
CA SER A 312 -18.75 -1.13 28.23
C SER A 312 -17.69 -0.03 28.24
N VAL A 313 -16.80 -0.03 27.25
CA VAL A 313 -15.78 1.03 27.10
C VAL A 313 -16.44 2.37 26.74
N TRP A 314 -17.47 2.35 25.87
CA TRP A 314 -18.21 3.57 25.54
C TRP A 314 -18.99 4.14 26.71
N ASP A 315 -19.59 3.29 27.54
CA ASP A 315 -20.32 3.71 28.74
C ASP A 315 -19.34 4.43 29.70
N GLU A 316 -18.15 3.88 29.93
CA GLU A 316 -17.09 4.53 30.70
C GLU A 316 -16.63 5.86 30.08
N VAL A 317 -16.45 5.90 28.73
CA VAL A 317 -16.09 7.15 28.05
C VAL A 317 -17.14 8.23 28.28
N HIS A 318 -18.42 7.90 28.20
CA HIS A 318 -19.50 8.86 28.38
C HIS A 318 -19.57 9.36 29.84
N GLY A 319 -19.40 8.48 30.82
CA GLY A 319 -19.36 8.84 32.24
C GLY A 319 -18.17 9.72 32.60
N LEU A 320 -16.95 9.26 32.25
CA LEU A 320 -15.70 9.95 32.61
C LEU A 320 -15.52 11.27 31.86
N ARG A 321 -16.03 11.41 30.65
CA ARG A 321 -15.99 12.68 29.89
C ARG A 321 -16.61 13.84 30.67
N GLN A 322 -17.68 13.58 31.41
CA GLN A 322 -18.37 14.61 32.21
C GLN A 322 -17.53 15.07 33.39
N LEU A 323 -16.72 14.17 33.94
CA LEU A 323 -15.84 14.43 35.07
C LEU A 323 -14.49 15.06 34.66
N GLN A 324 -13.97 14.69 33.50
CA GLN A 324 -12.66 15.06 32.99
C GLN A 324 -12.73 16.14 31.94
N THR A 325 -13.36 17.27 32.23
CA THR A 325 -13.61 18.37 31.28
C THR A 325 -12.35 19.01 30.68
N GLY A 326 -11.20 18.90 31.33
CA GLY A 326 -9.91 19.42 30.84
C GLY A 326 -9.24 18.59 29.75
N GLN A 327 -9.71 17.36 29.47
CA GLN A 327 -9.13 16.47 28.46
C GLN A 327 -9.69 16.74 27.04
N THR A 328 -9.53 17.97 26.58
CA THR A 328 -9.98 18.41 25.26
C THR A 328 -8.94 19.24 24.54
N LEU A 329 -8.95 19.24 23.21
CA LEU A 329 -8.07 20.04 22.37
C LEU A 329 -8.77 20.44 21.08
N GLY A 330 -8.87 21.75 20.84
CA GLY A 330 -9.31 22.30 19.56
C GLY A 330 -8.15 22.65 18.65
N GLN A 331 -8.23 22.31 17.38
CA GLN A 331 -7.23 22.75 16.38
C GLN A 331 -7.80 22.85 14.97
N ILE A 332 -7.07 23.53 14.11
CA ILE A 332 -7.30 23.55 12.67
C ILE A 332 -6.39 22.52 11.99
N TRP A 333 -6.96 21.67 11.15
CA TRP A 333 -6.24 20.70 10.32
C TRP A 333 -6.68 20.83 8.86
N GLY A 334 -5.86 21.48 8.06
CA GLY A 334 -6.21 21.81 6.68
C GLY A 334 -7.44 22.74 6.62
N ALA A 335 -8.53 22.28 6.00
CA ALA A 335 -9.80 23.00 5.92
C ALA A 335 -10.81 22.55 6.98
N ARG A 336 -10.39 21.80 7.97
CA ARG A 336 -11.26 21.23 9.00
C ARG A 336 -10.97 21.85 10.36
N ARG A 337 -12.00 22.08 11.12
CA ARG A 337 -11.91 22.35 12.55
C ARG A 337 -12.06 21.02 13.26
N GLN A 338 -11.08 20.65 14.06
CA GLN A 338 -11.03 19.41 14.85
C GLN A 338 -11.23 19.75 16.31
N HIS A 339 -12.08 19.02 16.97
CA HIS A 339 -12.26 19.00 18.40
C HIS A 339 -11.96 17.59 18.89
N PHE A 340 -10.89 17.44 19.67
CA PHE A 340 -10.50 16.17 20.29
C PHE A 340 -11.00 16.16 21.73
N TYR A 341 -11.42 14.99 22.17
CA TYR A 341 -11.47 14.66 23.58
C TYR A 341 -10.95 13.23 23.77
N TRP A 342 -10.49 12.92 24.97
CA TRP A 342 -9.95 11.61 25.29
C TRP A 342 -10.25 11.22 26.72
N VAL A 343 -10.23 9.92 26.97
CA VAL A 343 -10.31 9.30 28.29
C VAL A 343 -9.19 8.27 28.38
N ASN A 344 -8.43 8.29 29.47
CA ASN A 344 -7.35 7.37 29.73
C ASN A 344 -7.74 6.33 30.78
N GLU A 345 -7.04 5.20 30.77
CA GLU A 345 -7.06 4.21 31.88
C GLU A 345 -8.46 3.63 32.12
N ILE A 346 -9.19 3.34 31.03
CA ILE A 346 -10.43 2.59 31.10
C ILE A 346 -10.08 1.11 31.20
N GLU A 347 -10.53 0.44 32.26
CA GLU A 347 -10.36 -0.99 32.42
C GLU A 347 -11.34 -1.74 31.50
N TYR A 348 -10.79 -2.48 30.55
CA TYR A 348 -11.55 -3.31 29.63
C TYR A 348 -11.40 -4.79 29.97
N GLU A 349 -12.51 -5.42 30.32
CA GLU A 349 -12.59 -6.85 30.58
C GLU A 349 -12.86 -7.64 29.31
N TYR A 350 -12.15 -8.78 29.14
CA TYR A 350 -12.34 -9.70 28.03
C TYR A 350 -12.04 -11.14 28.42
N LYS A 351 -12.52 -12.09 27.62
CA LYS A 351 -12.19 -13.51 27.80
C LYS A 351 -11.11 -13.94 26.83
N GLN A 352 -10.11 -14.65 27.31
CA GLN A 352 -9.11 -15.31 26.49
C GLN A 352 -8.86 -16.72 27.01
N ASP A 353 -8.98 -17.72 26.13
CA ASP A 353 -8.85 -19.13 26.46
C ASP A 353 -9.76 -19.53 27.64
N GLY A 354 -11.01 -19.03 27.64
CA GLY A 354 -12.02 -19.25 28.64
C GLY A 354 -11.80 -18.51 29.98
N ARG A 355 -10.71 -17.78 30.16
CA ARG A 355 -10.36 -17.06 31.40
C ARG A 355 -10.63 -15.57 31.26
N PRO A 356 -11.19 -14.92 32.30
CA PRO A 356 -11.32 -13.46 32.32
C PRO A 356 -9.94 -12.81 32.39
N LYS A 357 -9.78 -11.71 31.69
CA LYS A 357 -8.59 -10.86 31.69
C LYS A 357 -9.01 -9.41 31.60
N THR A 358 -8.18 -8.52 32.10
CA THR A 358 -8.38 -7.08 32.01
C THR A 358 -7.24 -6.40 31.25
N THR A 359 -7.52 -5.24 30.74
CA THR A 359 -6.55 -4.41 30.07
C THR A 359 -6.96 -2.94 30.07
N ASP A 360 -6.03 -2.06 30.45
CA ASP A 360 -6.27 -0.62 30.34
C ASP A 360 -6.23 -0.20 28.89
N VAL A 361 -7.18 0.62 28.49
CA VAL A 361 -7.28 1.23 27.18
C VAL A 361 -7.42 2.74 27.30
N HIS A 362 -6.95 3.46 26.28
CA HIS A 362 -7.03 4.90 26.19
C HIS A 362 -7.82 5.24 24.93
N ILE A 363 -8.85 6.06 25.06
CA ILE A 363 -9.76 6.38 23.95
C ILE A 363 -9.55 7.80 23.48
N ALA A 364 -9.31 7.96 22.18
CA ALA A 364 -9.29 9.25 21.50
C ALA A 364 -10.53 9.41 20.63
N VAL A 365 -11.22 10.51 20.75
CA VAL A 365 -12.33 10.88 19.85
C VAL A 365 -11.99 12.21 19.18
N CYS A 366 -12.23 12.30 17.89
CA CYS A 366 -12.08 13.50 17.07
C CYS A 366 -13.39 13.81 16.37
N GLU A 367 -14.01 14.89 16.75
CA GLU A 367 -15.16 15.48 16.06
C GLU A 367 -14.66 16.56 15.09
N GLU A 368 -15.10 16.49 13.84
CA GLU A 368 -14.67 17.42 12.80
C GLU A 368 -15.84 18.11 12.13
N ASN A 369 -15.66 19.37 11.79
CA ASN A 369 -16.55 20.05 10.89
C ASN A 369 -15.77 20.83 9.81
N TRP A 370 -16.36 20.95 8.64
CA TRP A 370 -15.81 21.70 7.52
C TRP A 370 -16.91 22.12 6.55
N GLU A 371 -16.69 23.21 5.85
CA GLU A 371 -17.55 23.60 4.75
C GLU A 371 -17.09 22.97 3.44
N ASP A 372 -18.02 22.48 2.64
CA ASP A 372 -17.78 21.93 1.31
C ASP A 372 -18.88 22.37 0.33
N ILE A 373 -18.72 22.11 -0.95
CA ILE A 373 -19.72 22.44 -1.95
C ILE A 373 -20.46 21.16 -2.33
N ASP A 374 -21.76 21.15 -2.12
CA ASP A 374 -22.62 20.04 -2.53
C ASP A 374 -22.54 19.85 -4.06
N PRO A 375 -22.17 18.66 -4.53
CA PRO A 375 -22.05 18.39 -5.95
C PRO A 375 -23.36 18.46 -6.74
N LYS A 376 -24.51 18.29 -6.09
CA LYS A 376 -25.84 18.31 -6.74
C LYS A 376 -26.38 19.73 -6.85
N THR A 377 -26.33 20.49 -5.77
CA THR A 377 -26.95 21.84 -5.70
C THR A 377 -25.96 22.97 -6.03
N GLY A 378 -24.65 22.72 -5.87
CA GLY A 378 -23.63 23.76 -5.99
C GLY A 378 -23.51 24.71 -4.80
N LYS A 379 -24.31 24.53 -3.74
CA LYS A 379 -24.32 25.38 -2.54
C LYS A 379 -23.26 24.95 -1.53
N ILE A 380 -22.85 25.87 -0.66
CA ILE A 380 -21.98 25.58 0.49
C ILE A 380 -22.81 24.83 1.52
N VAL A 381 -22.29 23.71 2.01
CA VAL A 381 -22.87 22.88 3.06
C VAL A 381 -21.82 22.60 4.14
N THR A 382 -22.23 22.59 5.39
CA THR A 382 -21.39 22.12 6.48
C THR A 382 -21.46 20.60 6.57
N LYS A 383 -20.31 19.97 6.62
CA LYS A 383 -20.13 18.54 6.84
C LYS A 383 -19.50 18.30 8.19
N THR A 384 -19.90 17.22 8.82
CA THR A 384 -19.35 16.74 10.10
C THR A 384 -18.84 15.32 9.94
N ALA A 385 -17.89 14.92 10.75
CA ALA A 385 -17.45 13.54 10.91
C ALA A 385 -16.97 13.32 12.34
N ARG A 386 -17.16 12.10 12.84
CA ARG A 386 -16.65 11.63 14.13
C ARG A 386 -15.76 10.43 13.88
N HIS A 387 -14.62 10.38 14.56
CA HIS A 387 -13.66 9.29 14.50
C HIS A 387 -13.22 8.96 15.91
N ALA A 388 -13.12 7.67 16.21
CA ALA A 388 -12.60 7.23 17.50
C ALA A 388 -11.55 6.13 17.33
N TRP A 389 -10.62 6.08 18.28
CA TRP A 389 -9.51 5.12 18.30
C TRP A 389 -9.17 4.67 19.71
N LEU A 390 -8.80 3.40 19.82
CA LEU A 390 -8.07 2.85 20.96
C LEU A 390 -6.59 3.15 20.78
N SER A 391 -5.95 3.71 21.81
CA SER A 391 -4.52 3.98 21.87
C SER A 391 -3.84 3.08 22.89
N SER A 392 -2.66 2.54 22.56
CA SER A 392 -1.83 1.77 23.49
C SER A 392 -1.14 2.62 24.56
N LYS A 393 -1.08 3.94 24.35
CA LYS A 393 -0.42 4.89 25.26
C LYS A 393 -1.40 5.92 25.74
N PRO A 394 -1.20 6.43 26.97
CA PRO A 394 -1.99 7.54 27.49
C PRO A 394 -1.97 8.75 26.57
N LEU A 395 -3.10 9.39 26.47
CA LEU A 395 -3.34 10.54 25.61
C LEU A 395 -3.19 11.84 26.42
N THR A 396 -2.59 12.83 25.80
CA THR A 396 -2.31 14.13 26.38
C THR A 396 -2.50 15.24 25.35
N HIS A 397 -2.59 16.48 25.76
CA HIS A 397 -2.61 17.64 24.86
C HIS A 397 -1.42 17.67 23.87
N LYS A 398 -0.27 17.07 24.26
CA LYS A 398 0.95 17.06 23.43
C LYS A 398 0.93 16.00 22.34
N ASN A 399 0.22 14.87 22.54
CA ASN A 399 0.30 13.74 21.61
C ASN A 399 -1.01 13.41 20.86
N ILE A 400 -2.18 13.81 21.39
CA ILE A 400 -3.50 13.43 20.86
C ILE A 400 -3.64 13.74 19.36
N ALA A 401 -3.34 14.97 18.95
CA ALA A 401 -3.47 15.37 17.55
C ALA A 401 -2.53 14.58 16.63
N ARG A 402 -1.31 14.28 17.08
CA ARG A 402 -0.34 13.51 16.32
C ARG A 402 -0.78 12.05 16.21
N ARG A 403 -1.18 11.42 17.33
CA ARG A 403 -1.64 10.02 17.35
C ARG A 403 -2.88 9.83 16.47
N CYS A 404 -3.84 10.75 16.54
CA CYS A 404 -5.04 10.65 15.68
C CYS A 404 -4.71 10.92 14.20
N ASN A 405 -4.01 12.03 13.87
CA ASN A 405 -3.85 12.49 12.49
C ASN A 405 -2.71 11.80 11.74
N GLN A 406 -1.59 11.43 12.41
CA GLN A 406 -0.42 10.82 11.79
C GLN A 406 -0.27 9.32 12.09
N MET A 407 -1.12 8.75 12.96
CA MET A 407 -1.17 7.30 13.20
C MET A 407 -2.58 6.76 12.88
N GLY A 408 -3.61 7.04 13.66
CA GLY A 408 -4.94 6.49 13.47
C GLY A 408 -5.50 6.68 12.06
N ARG A 409 -5.39 7.89 11.50
CA ARG A 409 -5.79 8.17 10.10
C ARG A 409 -4.89 7.54 9.05
N PHE A 410 -3.65 7.24 9.39
CA PHE A 410 -2.72 6.61 8.45
C PHE A 410 -3.04 5.15 8.19
N ARG A 411 -3.93 4.52 8.98
CA ARG A 411 -4.50 3.22 8.62
C ARG A 411 -5.07 3.22 7.19
N TRP A 412 -5.81 4.25 6.80
CA TRP A 412 -6.34 4.34 5.44
C TRP A 412 -5.30 4.44 4.33
N LYS A 413 -4.02 4.62 4.66
CA LYS A 413 -2.95 4.60 3.67
C LYS A 413 -2.76 3.21 3.05
N ILE A 414 -3.01 2.13 3.80
CA ILE A 414 -2.95 0.77 3.25
C ILE A 414 -4.07 0.52 2.24
N GLU A 415 -5.30 0.92 2.53
CA GLU A 415 -6.41 0.82 1.56
C GLU A 415 -6.07 1.54 0.25
N ASN A 416 -5.57 2.78 0.35
CA ASN A 416 -5.14 3.55 -0.81
C ASN A 416 -4.00 2.86 -1.57
N ASN A 417 -3.10 2.17 -0.87
CA ASN A 417 -1.99 1.43 -1.48
C ASN A 417 -2.48 0.18 -2.20
N ILE A 418 -3.37 -0.59 -1.57
CA ILE A 418 -4.04 -1.75 -2.18
C ILE A 418 -4.84 -1.32 -3.42
N LEU A 419 -5.58 -0.21 -3.36
CA LEU A 419 -6.28 0.34 -4.52
C LEU A 419 -5.34 0.75 -5.66
N LYS A 420 -4.12 1.23 -5.35
CA LYS A 420 -3.08 1.45 -6.38
C LYS A 420 -2.64 0.13 -7.00
N GLU A 421 -2.41 -0.90 -6.21
CA GLU A 421 -2.02 -2.23 -6.70
C GLU A 421 -3.14 -2.85 -7.56
N LYS A 422 -4.41 -2.65 -7.21
CA LYS A 422 -5.57 -3.13 -7.98
C LYS A 422 -5.76 -2.36 -9.30
N HIS A 423 -5.69 -1.04 -9.26
CA HIS A 423 -6.19 -0.17 -10.35
C HIS A 423 -5.13 0.68 -11.03
N GLN A 424 -3.86 0.67 -10.58
CA GLN A 424 -2.81 1.52 -11.13
C GLN A 424 -1.63 0.72 -11.72
N GLY A 425 -1.94 -0.40 -12.40
CA GLY A 425 -1.02 -1.10 -13.27
C GLY A 425 -0.35 -2.36 -12.69
N TYR A 426 -0.53 -2.68 -11.40
CA TYR A 426 0.05 -3.91 -10.82
C TYR A 426 -0.86 -5.12 -10.95
N GLN A 427 -2.11 -4.91 -11.38
CA GLN A 427 -3.05 -6.00 -11.66
C GLN A 427 -3.22 -6.97 -10.48
N TYR A 428 -3.38 -6.45 -9.27
CA TYR A 428 -3.48 -7.22 -8.03
C TYR A 428 -4.51 -8.34 -8.10
N GLU A 429 -5.67 -8.08 -8.74
CA GLU A 429 -6.79 -9.01 -8.88
C GLU A 429 -6.69 -9.91 -10.13
N HIS A 430 -5.62 -9.75 -10.93
CA HIS A 430 -5.44 -10.59 -12.12
C HIS A 430 -4.95 -11.98 -11.74
N CYS A 431 -5.53 -13.01 -12.37
CA CYS A 431 -5.08 -14.39 -12.25
C CYS A 431 -3.82 -14.61 -13.11
N PHE A 432 -2.64 -14.40 -12.54
CA PHE A 432 -1.39 -14.72 -13.23
C PHE A 432 -1.16 -16.25 -13.32
N SER A 433 -1.70 -17.03 -12.39
CA SER A 433 -1.65 -18.50 -12.38
C SER A 433 -2.78 -19.06 -11.54
N TYR A 434 -3.35 -20.19 -11.97
CA TYR A 434 -4.25 -21.00 -11.16
C TYR A 434 -3.51 -22.00 -10.24
N ASN A 435 -2.22 -22.24 -10.46
CA ASN A 435 -1.41 -22.95 -9.49
C ASN A 435 -1.19 -22.06 -8.26
N TRP A 436 -1.57 -22.53 -7.09
CA TRP A 436 -1.57 -21.78 -5.84
C TRP A 436 -0.20 -21.19 -5.51
N ASN A 437 0.84 -22.01 -5.57
CA ASN A 437 2.20 -21.60 -5.26
C ASN A 437 2.74 -20.56 -6.28
N ALA A 438 2.49 -20.77 -7.57
CA ALA A 438 2.87 -19.81 -8.60
C ALA A 438 2.11 -18.49 -8.46
N MET A 439 0.82 -18.53 -8.09
CA MET A 439 0.03 -17.32 -7.79
C MET A 439 0.65 -16.51 -6.66
N LYS A 440 1.07 -17.17 -5.57
CA LYS A 440 1.82 -16.53 -4.46
C LYS A 440 3.15 -15.96 -4.95
N GLY A 441 3.89 -16.69 -5.78
CA GLY A 441 5.14 -16.24 -6.39
C GLY A 441 4.96 -14.96 -7.21
N TYR A 442 3.95 -14.89 -8.09
CA TYR A 442 3.61 -13.67 -8.84
C TYR A 442 3.18 -12.53 -7.92
N HIS A 443 2.45 -12.83 -6.86
CA HIS A 443 2.07 -11.82 -5.88
C HIS A 443 3.29 -11.17 -5.21
N TYR A 444 4.25 -11.96 -4.76
CA TYR A 444 5.47 -11.42 -4.14
C TYR A 444 6.37 -10.68 -5.14
N LEU A 445 6.45 -11.13 -6.39
CA LEU A 445 7.13 -10.38 -7.46
C LEU A 445 6.43 -9.04 -7.75
N MET A 446 5.11 -9.01 -7.75
CA MET A 446 4.33 -7.78 -7.85
C MET A 446 4.64 -6.81 -6.70
N ARG A 447 4.67 -7.31 -5.47
CA ARG A 447 5.01 -6.52 -4.28
C ARG A 447 6.44 -5.96 -4.36
N LEU A 448 7.40 -6.75 -4.84
CA LEU A 448 8.76 -6.28 -5.13
C LEU A 448 8.77 -5.19 -6.21
N GLY A 449 8.09 -5.38 -7.32
CA GLY A 449 7.97 -4.38 -8.39
C GLY A 449 7.33 -3.08 -7.89
N HIS A 450 6.31 -3.18 -7.05
CA HIS A 450 5.68 -2.03 -6.40
C HIS A 450 6.65 -1.32 -5.43
N LEU A 451 7.41 -2.07 -4.63
CA LEU A 451 8.45 -1.49 -3.77
C LEU A 451 9.46 -0.68 -4.60
N PHE A 452 10.01 -1.27 -5.66
CA PHE A 452 11.00 -0.60 -6.50
C PHE A 452 10.45 0.67 -7.16
N ASN A 453 9.26 0.60 -7.73
CA ASN A 453 8.59 1.77 -8.31
C ASN A 453 8.30 2.84 -7.26
N THR A 454 7.86 2.47 -6.06
CA THR A 454 7.59 3.43 -4.99
C THR A 454 8.88 4.14 -4.55
N LEU A 455 9.99 3.40 -4.42
CA LEU A 455 11.29 3.99 -4.10
C LEU A 455 11.79 4.92 -5.23
N ALA A 456 11.62 4.51 -6.48
CA ALA A 456 12.02 5.33 -7.64
C ALA A 456 11.20 6.61 -7.73
N HIS A 457 9.89 6.51 -7.69
CA HIS A 457 8.96 7.64 -7.83
C HIS A 457 9.05 8.68 -6.69
N ASN A 458 9.49 8.27 -5.51
CA ASN A 458 9.69 9.14 -4.36
C ASN A 458 11.16 9.49 -4.11
N SER A 459 12.05 9.16 -5.04
CA SER A 459 13.46 9.56 -4.97
C SER A 459 13.63 11.02 -5.39
N ILE A 460 14.69 11.68 -4.87
CA ILE A 460 15.08 13.02 -5.28
C ILE A 460 15.33 13.15 -6.79
N TYR A 461 15.57 12.01 -7.47
CA TYR A 461 15.85 11.98 -8.90
C TYR A 461 14.57 12.07 -9.76
N LEU A 462 13.44 11.53 -9.29
CA LEU A 462 12.23 11.35 -10.09
C LEU A 462 10.99 12.05 -9.51
N ALA A 463 10.98 12.41 -8.23
CA ALA A 463 9.77 12.91 -7.57
C ALA A 463 9.18 14.15 -8.27
N ALA A 464 10.01 15.08 -8.76
CA ALA A 464 9.56 16.25 -9.51
C ALA A 464 8.86 15.84 -10.82
N MET A 465 9.47 14.95 -11.60
CA MET A 465 8.93 14.45 -12.87
C MET A 465 7.63 13.67 -12.67
N VAL A 466 7.54 12.90 -11.58
CA VAL A 466 6.32 12.17 -11.21
C VAL A 466 5.19 13.12 -10.81
N ARG A 467 5.48 14.25 -10.16
CA ARG A 467 4.46 15.28 -9.88
C ARG A 467 3.88 15.89 -11.16
N GLU A 468 4.68 16.04 -12.19
CA GLU A 468 4.27 16.59 -13.48
C GLU A 468 3.48 15.60 -14.35
N ARG A 469 3.93 14.33 -14.41
CA ARG A 469 3.37 13.31 -15.32
C ARG A 469 2.35 12.42 -14.65
N GLY A 470 2.38 12.29 -13.31
CA GLY A 470 1.69 11.24 -12.57
C GLY A 470 2.36 9.88 -12.72
N ILE A 471 2.06 8.95 -11.82
CA ILE A 471 2.67 7.61 -11.79
C ILE A 471 2.43 6.86 -13.12
N ARG A 472 1.18 6.83 -13.60
CA ARG A 472 0.84 6.16 -14.87
C ARG A 472 1.54 6.78 -16.07
N GLY A 473 1.57 8.12 -16.12
CA GLY A 473 2.26 8.86 -17.19
C GLY A 473 3.76 8.59 -17.17
N MET A 474 4.36 8.47 -16.00
CA MET A 474 5.78 8.14 -15.86
C MET A 474 6.10 6.72 -16.36
N ILE A 475 5.32 5.71 -15.98
CA ILE A 475 5.52 4.33 -16.45
C ILE A 475 5.29 4.24 -17.98
N LYS A 476 4.23 4.90 -18.49
CA LYS A 476 4.00 4.97 -19.94
C LYS A 476 5.19 5.57 -20.67
N PHE A 477 5.69 6.72 -20.19
CA PHE A 477 6.85 7.40 -20.76
C PHE A 477 8.10 6.53 -20.74
N LEU A 478 8.32 5.78 -19.64
CA LEU A 478 9.43 4.83 -19.53
C LEU A 478 9.30 3.69 -20.55
N ARG A 479 8.14 3.06 -20.68
CA ARG A 479 7.88 2.00 -21.68
C ARG A 479 8.10 2.49 -23.11
N GLU A 480 7.57 3.65 -23.46
CA GLU A 480 7.73 4.27 -24.79
C GLU A 480 9.20 4.60 -25.08
N THR A 481 9.93 5.04 -24.06
CA THR A 481 11.38 5.30 -24.18
C THR A 481 12.16 4.02 -24.45
N LEU A 482 11.86 2.97 -23.70
CA LEU A 482 12.56 1.68 -23.84
C LEU A 482 12.19 0.94 -25.16
N ALA A 483 11.03 1.22 -25.73
CA ALA A 483 10.58 0.61 -26.99
C ALA A 483 11.17 1.27 -28.26
N ALA A 484 11.98 2.33 -28.10
CA ALA A 484 12.51 3.12 -29.21
C ALA A 484 14.00 3.46 -29.01
N PRO A 485 14.73 3.91 -30.05
CA PRO A 485 16.19 4.14 -30.01
C PRO A 485 16.54 5.50 -29.37
N TRP A 486 16.04 5.76 -28.17
CA TRP A 486 16.27 7.01 -27.46
C TRP A 486 17.54 7.02 -26.61
N LEU A 487 18.09 5.83 -26.27
CA LEU A 487 19.12 5.70 -25.26
C LEU A 487 20.54 5.81 -25.86
N ASP A 488 21.37 6.58 -25.19
CA ASP A 488 22.82 6.60 -25.40
C ASP A 488 23.44 5.45 -24.60
N ALA A 489 23.95 4.46 -25.32
CA ALA A 489 24.58 3.27 -24.73
C ALA A 489 25.86 3.59 -23.95
N GLY A 490 26.62 4.61 -24.33
CA GLY A 490 27.83 5.04 -23.62
C GLY A 490 27.48 5.56 -22.23
N ARG A 491 26.52 6.48 -22.14
CA ARG A 491 26.02 7.05 -20.87
C ARG A 491 25.46 5.97 -19.93
N ILE A 492 24.73 5.00 -20.47
CA ILE A 492 24.17 3.90 -19.65
C ILE A 492 25.29 3.01 -19.10
N ARG A 493 26.27 2.59 -19.94
CA ARG A 493 27.40 1.78 -19.48
C ARG A 493 28.20 2.49 -18.40
N ASP A 494 28.48 3.77 -18.59
CA ASP A 494 29.18 4.60 -17.59
C ASP A 494 28.39 4.69 -16.26
N LEU A 495 27.08 4.81 -16.33
CA LEU A 495 26.22 4.80 -15.13
C LEU A 495 26.27 3.45 -14.40
N LEU A 496 26.32 2.32 -15.12
CA LEU A 496 26.38 0.98 -14.52
C LEU A 496 27.69 0.72 -13.74
N THR A 497 28.78 1.41 -14.07
CA THR A 497 30.07 1.28 -13.35
C THR A 497 30.09 2.06 -12.02
N ARG A 498 29.18 3.01 -11.83
CA ARG A 498 29.17 3.91 -10.67
C ARG A 498 28.34 3.34 -9.51
N LYS A 499 28.73 3.69 -8.30
CA LYS A 499 27.94 3.43 -7.09
C LYS A 499 26.87 4.52 -6.93
N HIS A 500 25.64 4.10 -6.64
CA HIS A 500 24.51 5.00 -6.43
C HIS A 500 23.99 4.93 -5.01
N GLN A 501 23.38 6.03 -4.55
CA GLN A 501 22.74 6.11 -3.25
C GLN A 501 21.25 6.39 -3.41
N LEU A 502 20.41 5.62 -2.71
CA LEU A 502 19.00 5.92 -2.58
C LEU A 502 18.83 7.12 -1.63
N ARG A 503 18.16 8.16 -2.11
CA ARG A 503 17.70 9.32 -1.33
C ARG A 503 16.23 9.55 -1.64
N LEU A 504 15.39 9.54 -0.60
CA LEU A 504 13.96 9.84 -0.72
C LEU A 504 13.72 11.32 -0.44
N GLU A 505 12.68 11.87 -1.09
CA GLU A 505 12.22 13.25 -0.91
C GLU A 505 11.33 13.42 0.32
#